data_2aacdbd8c0e35c0be039b446b40f0223
#
_entry.id   2aacdbd8c0e35c0be039b446b40f0223
#
_cell.length_a   1.000
_cell.length_b   1.000
_cell.length_c   1.000
_cell.angle_alpha   90.00
_cell.angle_beta   90.00
_cell.angle_gamma   90.00
#
_symmetry.space_group_name_H-M   'P 1'
#
loop_
_entity.id
_entity.type
_entity.pdbx_description
1 polymer ?
#
loop_
_entity_poly.entity_id
_entity_poly.type
_entity_poly.pdbx_seq_one_letter_code
_entity_poly.pdbx_strand_id
1 'polypeptide(L)'
;MKKFSVLMVLVLIVLMIAACGKKPENGAASQPSASSSPSASESASPSPSDSTPAEKTYKIAISQIVEHPSLDATRDGFLAALKDAGLEEGKNLKVDFNTAQGDPSNNLAIAQKINTDKVDLALGIATPSTQALVQNVTDTPIVFAAVTDPIAAQIVTDLQNPGGNVTGAIDTNPEAIKQLVPFIADNFPNVKTVGMIINEGETNAVVMADMAEEELTKKGIKLLKAPVANSSEVKQAAESLVGRADAFFIALDNMVVSGADAIIQVAQDKKIPFFSSDRDTVEKGAFATVGFKYYDHGYQAGKMAADILLNGKKPGEMPVLMQEKLDLILNLKAAPSYGIDVTDAMKSAVQDQQENLIQ
;
A
#
# COMPACT_ATOMS: atom_id res chain seq x y z
N MET A 1 11.20 -51.11 19.24
CA MET A 1 10.34 -51.99 20.06
C MET A 1 9.29 -51.13 20.74
N LYS A 2 8.01 -51.58 20.62
CA LYS A 2 6.75 -51.13 21.27
C LYS A 2 6.25 -49.77 20.77
N LYS A 3 5.30 -49.59 19.79
CA LYS A 3 3.92 -50.11 19.65
C LYS A 3 3.05 -49.91 20.91
N PHE A 4 1.99 -49.11 20.73
CA PHE A 4 0.63 -49.23 21.28
C PHE A 4 0.03 -47.79 21.30
N SER A 5 -1.16 -47.50 21.01
CA SER A 5 -2.34 -48.12 20.40
C SER A 5 -3.48 -47.11 20.51
N VAL A 6 -4.17 -46.97 19.46
CA VAL A 6 -5.56 -46.57 19.21
C VAL A 6 -6.49 -46.75 20.42
N LEU A 7 -7.33 -45.75 20.72
CA LEU A 7 -8.73 -46.02 21.05
C LEU A 7 -9.63 -44.86 20.69
N MET A 8 -10.48 -45.12 19.81
CA MET A 8 -11.72 -44.58 19.30
C MET A 8 -12.80 -44.58 20.40
N VAL A 9 -13.53 -43.48 20.57
CA VAL A 9 -14.90 -43.56 21.13
C VAL A 9 -15.80 -42.62 20.32
N LEU A 10 -16.68 -43.27 19.60
CA LEU A 10 -17.85 -42.78 18.90
C LEU A 10 -19.01 -42.84 19.88
N VAL A 11 -19.76 -41.74 20.11
CA VAL A 11 -21.11 -41.84 20.67
C VAL A 11 -22.05 -40.91 19.87
N LEU A 12 -22.88 -41.58 19.13
CA LEU A 12 -24.14 -41.08 18.54
C LEU A 12 -25.20 -40.98 19.63
N ILE A 13 -25.98 -39.89 19.66
CA ILE A 13 -27.39 -39.95 20.12
C ILE A 13 -28.23 -39.06 19.22
N VAL A 14 -29.16 -39.72 18.56
CA VAL A 14 -30.30 -39.23 17.79
C VAL A 14 -31.53 -39.36 18.70
N LEU A 15 -32.49 -38.45 18.55
CA LEU A 15 -33.95 -38.65 18.66
C LEU A 15 -34.60 -37.32 19.05
N MET A 16 -35.37 -36.74 18.13
CA MET A 16 -36.81 -36.77 17.88
C MET A 16 -37.63 -36.16 19.01
N ILE A 17 -38.52 -35.23 18.69
CA ILE A 17 -39.95 -35.52 18.53
C ILE A 17 -40.69 -34.27 18.00
N ALA A 18 -41.55 -34.49 17.01
CA ALA A 18 -42.53 -33.59 16.46
C ALA A 18 -43.75 -33.48 17.34
N ALA A 19 -44.47 -32.36 17.25
CA ALA A 19 -45.90 -32.34 17.54
C ALA A 19 -46.64 -31.27 16.72
N CYS A 20 -47.57 -31.75 15.96
CA CYS A 20 -48.63 -31.07 15.20
C CYS A 20 -49.69 -30.43 16.12
N GLY A 21 -50.42 -29.43 15.59
CA GLY A 21 -51.66 -28.94 16.19
C GLY A 21 -52.30 -27.84 15.33
N LYS A 22 -53.04 -28.23 14.31
CA LYS A 22 -54.42 -28.01 13.86
C LYS A 22 -55.03 -26.60 13.99
N LYS A 23 -55.45 -26.14 12.79
CA LYS A 23 -56.55 -25.20 12.52
C LYS A 23 -57.91 -25.71 13.03
N PRO A 24 -58.91 -24.85 13.28
CA PRO A 24 -60.12 -25.00 12.43
C PRO A 24 -60.70 -23.68 11.87
N GLU A 25 -61.48 -23.91 10.86
CA GLU A 25 -62.32 -23.09 10.00
C GLU A 25 -63.57 -22.55 10.62
N ASN A 26 -64.22 -21.69 9.80
CA ASN A 26 -65.64 -21.34 9.67
C ASN A 26 -66.15 -20.15 10.49
N GLY A 27 -66.95 -19.25 9.92
CA GLY A 27 -67.88 -19.22 8.81
C GLY A 27 -68.40 -17.81 8.60
N ALA A 28 -68.70 -17.57 7.42
CA ALA A 28 -69.88 -17.23 6.64
C ALA A 28 -70.66 -15.94 6.95
N ALA A 29 -70.76 -15.16 5.87
CA ALA A 29 -71.90 -14.49 5.28
C ALA A 29 -72.52 -13.24 5.90
N SER A 30 -72.54 -12.13 5.18
CA SER A 30 -73.71 -11.60 4.48
C SER A 30 -73.43 -10.21 3.90
N GLN A 31 -73.65 -10.05 2.60
CA GLN A 31 -74.07 -8.81 1.93
C GLN A 31 -75.58 -8.62 2.11
N PRO A 32 -76.23 -7.42 1.87
CA PRO A 32 -76.13 -6.72 0.59
C PRO A 32 -76.36 -5.16 0.64
N SER A 33 -75.97 -4.56 -0.50
CA SER A 33 -76.63 -3.47 -1.30
C SER A 33 -77.02 -2.13 -0.63
N ALA A 34 -76.63 -1.00 -1.16
CA ALA A 34 -77.09 -0.33 -2.35
C ALA A 34 -76.53 1.11 -2.51
N SER A 35 -76.12 1.39 -3.70
CA SER A 35 -76.46 2.57 -4.55
C SER A 35 -76.24 4.00 -4.05
N SER A 36 -75.29 4.71 -4.68
CA SER A 36 -75.58 5.84 -5.61
C SER A 36 -74.29 6.49 -6.06
N SER A 37 -74.07 6.58 -7.33
CA SER A 37 -73.22 7.50 -8.11
C SER A 37 -74.04 8.81 -8.34
N PRO A 38 -73.45 9.88 -8.96
CA PRO A 38 -72.06 10.26 -9.23
C PRO A 38 -71.77 11.73 -8.89
N SER A 39 -70.57 12.11 -8.77
CA SER A 39 -70.19 13.49 -9.13
C SER A 39 -68.76 13.52 -9.69
N ALA A 40 -68.66 14.21 -10.75
CA ALA A 40 -67.53 14.32 -11.67
C ALA A 40 -66.42 15.21 -11.15
N SER A 41 -65.27 14.98 -11.78
CA SER A 41 -64.25 15.98 -12.15
C SER A 41 -63.25 16.36 -11.08
N GLU A 42 -62.04 15.92 -11.24
CA GLU A 42 -60.98 16.80 -11.76
C GLU A 42 -59.74 15.97 -12.09
N SER A 43 -59.38 16.06 -13.35
CA SER A 43 -58.16 15.51 -13.92
C SER A 43 -56.98 16.27 -13.35
N ALA A 44 -56.31 15.72 -12.34
CA ALA A 44 -54.96 16.13 -11.97
C ALA A 44 -53.98 15.35 -12.83
N SER A 45 -53.48 16.01 -13.86
CA SER A 45 -52.31 15.59 -14.62
C SER A 45 -51.16 15.29 -13.64
N PRO A 46 -50.52 14.12 -13.68
CA PRO A 46 -49.31 13.90 -12.90
C PRO A 46 -48.24 14.84 -13.51
N SER A 47 -47.77 15.81 -12.70
CA SER A 47 -46.53 16.49 -12.96
C SER A 47 -45.44 15.46 -13.24
N PRO A 48 -44.59 15.65 -14.27
CA PRO A 48 -43.46 14.77 -14.41
C PRO A 48 -42.60 14.95 -13.16
N SER A 49 -42.50 13.89 -12.37
CA SER A 49 -41.44 13.78 -11.38
C SER A 49 -40.13 13.90 -12.13
N ASP A 50 -39.47 15.00 -11.92
CA ASP A 50 -38.09 15.20 -12.29
C ASP A 50 -37.27 14.23 -11.46
N SER A 51 -37.22 12.99 -11.93
CA SER A 51 -36.30 12.00 -11.38
C SER A 51 -34.92 12.37 -11.89
N THR A 52 -34.24 13.24 -11.18
CA THR A 52 -32.80 13.36 -11.30
C THR A 52 -32.24 11.94 -11.26
N PRO A 53 -31.48 11.49 -12.27
CA PRO A 53 -30.87 10.16 -12.25
C PRO A 53 -30.11 10.01 -10.93
N ALA A 54 -30.35 8.94 -10.19
CA ALA A 54 -29.61 8.66 -8.98
C ALA A 54 -28.12 8.67 -9.34
N GLU A 55 -27.37 9.58 -8.75
CA GLU A 55 -25.94 9.72 -8.99
C GLU A 55 -25.27 8.40 -8.65
N LYS A 56 -24.49 7.84 -9.59
CA LYS A 56 -23.84 6.53 -9.42
C LYS A 56 -22.90 6.60 -8.22
N THR A 57 -23.10 5.72 -7.24
CA THR A 57 -22.16 5.56 -6.13
C THR A 57 -21.16 4.47 -6.47
N TYR A 58 -19.88 4.83 -6.46
CA TYR A 58 -18.77 3.90 -6.66
C TYR A 58 -18.33 3.28 -5.34
N LYS A 59 -17.90 2.03 -5.38
CA LYS A 59 -17.31 1.32 -4.25
C LYS A 59 -15.88 0.92 -4.61
N ILE A 60 -14.90 1.37 -3.83
CA ILE A 60 -13.50 0.96 -3.96
C ILE A 60 -13.05 0.23 -2.70
N ALA A 61 -12.09 -0.68 -2.87
CA ALA A 61 -11.40 -1.31 -1.76
C ALA A 61 -9.91 -1.00 -1.82
N ILE A 62 -9.31 -0.74 -0.66
CA ILE A 62 -7.87 -0.50 -0.51
C ILE A 62 -7.30 -1.64 0.31
N SER A 63 -6.25 -2.30 -0.22
CA SER A 63 -5.43 -3.27 0.48
C SER A 63 -4.03 -2.70 0.68
N GLN A 64 -3.63 -2.48 1.93
CA GLN A 64 -2.33 -1.96 2.32
C GLN A 64 -1.61 -2.97 3.20
N ILE A 65 -0.33 -3.28 2.91
CA ILE A 65 0.39 -4.33 3.63
C ILE A 65 0.60 -3.98 5.10
N VAL A 66 0.96 -2.75 5.40
CA VAL A 66 1.22 -2.24 6.75
C VAL A 66 1.04 -0.72 6.75
N GLU A 67 0.80 -0.14 7.91
CA GLU A 67 0.71 1.32 8.06
C GLU A 67 2.10 1.87 8.41
N HIS A 68 2.59 2.78 7.59
CA HIS A 68 3.74 3.66 7.83
C HIS A 68 3.63 4.92 6.96
N PRO A 69 4.35 6.01 7.28
CA PRO A 69 4.11 7.32 6.68
C PRO A 69 4.06 7.34 5.16
N SER A 70 4.98 6.66 4.46
CA SER A 70 5.02 6.66 3.00
C SER A 70 3.79 6.00 2.37
N LEU A 71 3.32 4.84 2.91
CA LEU A 71 2.13 4.18 2.40
C LEU A 71 0.85 4.93 2.75
N ASP A 72 0.80 5.55 3.94
CA ASP A 72 -0.33 6.39 4.35
C ASP A 72 -0.42 7.64 3.48
N ALA A 73 0.71 8.30 3.19
CA ALA A 73 0.78 9.42 2.25
C ALA A 73 0.35 9.01 0.83
N THR A 74 0.72 7.81 0.38
CA THR A 74 0.27 7.26 -0.90
C THR A 74 -1.26 7.11 -0.93
N ARG A 75 -1.87 6.55 0.12
CA ARG A 75 -3.33 6.44 0.24
C ARG A 75 -4.00 7.79 0.23
N ASP A 76 -3.48 8.74 0.99
CA ASP A 76 -4.04 10.07 1.11
C ASP A 76 -3.99 10.82 -0.22
N GLY A 77 -2.87 10.74 -0.95
CA GLY A 77 -2.73 11.29 -2.29
C GLY A 77 -3.70 10.65 -3.29
N PHE A 78 -3.86 9.33 -3.24
CA PHE A 78 -4.82 8.60 -4.07
C PHE A 78 -6.26 9.09 -3.85
N LEU A 79 -6.69 9.19 -2.60
CA LEU A 79 -8.03 9.67 -2.25
C LEU A 79 -8.23 11.15 -2.61
N ALA A 80 -7.20 11.98 -2.48
CA ALA A 80 -7.25 13.37 -2.89
C ALA A 80 -7.48 13.51 -4.41
N ALA A 81 -6.80 12.71 -5.23
CA ALA A 81 -7.01 12.72 -6.67
C ALA A 81 -8.43 12.27 -7.07
N LEU A 82 -8.99 11.28 -6.40
CA LEU A 82 -10.39 10.86 -6.60
C LEU A 82 -11.36 12.01 -6.24
N LYS A 83 -11.11 12.69 -5.13
CA LYS A 83 -11.91 13.83 -4.69
C LYS A 83 -11.86 14.98 -5.71
N ASP A 84 -10.68 15.31 -6.21
CA ASP A 84 -10.49 16.36 -7.23
C ASP A 84 -11.16 15.98 -8.56
N ALA A 85 -11.30 14.68 -8.84
CA ALA A 85 -12.06 14.16 -9.97
C ALA A 85 -13.59 14.10 -9.71
N GLY A 86 -14.07 14.56 -8.56
CA GLY A 86 -15.49 14.58 -8.20
C GLY A 86 -16.00 13.30 -7.51
N LEU A 87 -15.12 12.37 -7.13
CA LEU A 87 -15.46 11.17 -6.36
C LEU A 87 -15.13 11.39 -4.88
N GLU A 88 -16.15 11.73 -4.09
CA GLU A 88 -15.98 12.11 -2.68
C GLU A 88 -16.61 11.09 -1.75
N GLU A 89 -15.83 10.64 -0.76
CA GLU A 89 -16.30 9.70 0.24
C GLU A 89 -17.49 10.27 1.02
N GLY A 90 -18.51 9.44 1.24
CA GLY A 90 -19.76 9.84 1.87
C GLY A 90 -20.78 10.52 0.96
N LYS A 91 -20.41 10.86 -0.30
CA LYS A 91 -21.34 11.36 -1.31
C LYS A 91 -21.60 10.28 -2.38
N ASN A 92 -20.66 10.11 -3.29
CA ASN A 92 -20.74 9.18 -4.42
C ASN A 92 -19.60 8.16 -4.47
N LEU A 93 -18.80 8.09 -3.41
CA LEU A 93 -17.72 7.13 -3.23
C LEU A 93 -17.85 6.44 -1.87
N LYS A 94 -17.68 5.11 -1.84
CA LYS A 94 -17.50 4.29 -0.63
C LYS A 94 -16.12 3.68 -0.66
N VAL A 95 -15.36 3.89 0.40
CA VAL A 95 -13.99 3.36 0.57
C VAL A 95 -14.01 2.27 1.62
N ASP A 96 -13.54 1.08 1.27
CA ASP A 96 -13.29 -0.02 2.20
C ASP A 96 -11.77 -0.18 2.37
N PHE A 97 -11.23 0.42 3.43
CA PHE A 97 -9.81 0.34 3.74
C PHE A 97 -9.49 -0.87 4.61
N ASN A 98 -8.49 -1.65 4.19
CA ASN A 98 -8.01 -2.82 4.90
C ASN A 98 -6.48 -2.81 4.97
N THR A 99 -5.92 -3.07 6.15
CA THR A 99 -4.48 -3.25 6.36
C THR A 99 -4.17 -4.66 6.81
N ALA A 100 -3.13 -5.26 6.22
CA ALA A 100 -2.69 -6.62 6.56
C ALA A 100 -1.79 -6.65 7.79
N GLN A 101 -1.34 -5.51 8.30
CA GLN A 101 -0.44 -5.38 9.46
C GLN A 101 0.87 -6.18 9.30
N GLY A 102 1.37 -6.29 8.07
CA GLY A 102 2.57 -7.04 7.75
C GLY A 102 2.40 -8.57 7.72
N ASP A 103 1.17 -9.08 7.89
CA ASP A 103 0.89 -10.53 7.91
C ASP A 103 0.43 -11.03 6.52
N PRO A 104 1.15 -11.98 5.89
CA PRO A 104 0.77 -12.54 4.60
C PRO A 104 -0.60 -13.24 4.60
N SER A 105 -1.03 -13.84 5.71
CA SER A 105 -2.32 -14.52 5.81
C SER A 105 -3.47 -13.51 5.82
N ASN A 106 -3.30 -12.40 6.55
CA ASN A 106 -4.25 -11.30 6.53
C ASN A 106 -4.33 -10.69 5.12
N ASN A 107 -3.19 -10.52 4.47
CA ASN A 107 -3.11 -9.96 3.12
C ASN A 107 -3.89 -10.82 2.11
N LEU A 108 -3.73 -12.15 2.17
CA LEU A 108 -4.51 -13.08 1.38
C LEU A 108 -6.02 -13.00 1.68
N ALA A 109 -6.39 -12.97 2.96
CA ALA A 109 -7.80 -12.86 3.37
C ALA A 109 -8.46 -11.56 2.89
N ILE A 110 -7.72 -10.44 2.92
CA ILE A 110 -8.18 -9.15 2.37
C ILE A 110 -8.43 -9.26 0.86
N ALA A 111 -7.51 -9.84 0.10
CA ALA A 111 -7.66 -10.00 -1.34
C ALA A 111 -8.88 -10.87 -1.70
N GLN A 112 -9.09 -11.98 -0.97
CA GLN A 112 -10.26 -12.85 -1.14
C GLN A 112 -11.58 -12.13 -0.79
N LYS A 113 -11.59 -11.33 0.27
CA LYS A 113 -12.73 -10.48 0.62
C LYS A 113 -13.05 -9.50 -0.49
N ILE A 114 -12.06 -8.79 -1.01
CA ILE A 114 -12.23 -7.81 -2.10
C ILE A 114 -12.82 -8.48 -3.35
N ASN A 115 -12.36 -9.67 -3.71
CA ASN A 115 -12.91 -10.44 -4.82
C ASN A 115 -14.39 -10.81 -4.62
N THR A 116 -14.78 -11.12 -3.37
CA THR A 116 -16.16 -11.46 -3.02
C THR A 116 -17.07 -10.24 -3.00
N ASP A 117 -16.59 -9.10 -2.51
CA ASP A 117 -17.36 -7.87 -2.31
C ASP A 117 -17.70 -7.12 -3.60
N LYS A 118 -17.12 -7.53 -4.74
CA LYS A 118 -17.36 -6.98 -6.09
C LYS A 118 -17.36 -5.46 -6.11
N VAL A 119 -16.21 -4.89 -5.77
CA VAL A 119 -15.99 -3.45 -5.83
C VAL A 119 -15.79 -2.96 -7.26
N ASP A 120 -15.98 -1.67 -7.52
CA ASP A 120 -15.76 -1.07 -8.84
C ASP A 120 -14.27 -0.94 -9.18
N LEU A 121 -13.38 -0.87 -8.14
CA LEU A 121 -11.94 -0.80 -8.27
C LEU A 121 -11.25 -1.25 -6.97
N ALA A 122 -10.14 -1.96 -7.09
CA ALA A 122 -9.25 -2.29 -6.00
C ALA A 122 -7.94 -1.50 -6.11
N LEU A 123 -7.46 -0.91 -4.99
CA LEU A 123 -6.14 -0.33 -4.86
C LEU A 123 -5.25 -1.27 -4.04
N GLY A 124 -4.12 -1.67 -4.63
CA GLY A 124 -3.04 -2.36 -3.92
C GLY A 124 -1.95 -1.37 -3.54
N ILE A 125 -1.71 -1.18 -2.26
CA ILE A 125 -0.60 -0.35 -1.77
C ILE A 125 0.52 -1.26 -1.28
N ALA A 126 1.67 -1.12 -1.89
CA ALA A 126 2.88 -1.92 -1.78
C ALA A 126 2.83 -3.27 -2.53
N THR A 127 4.02 -3.80 -2.83
CA THR A 127 4.21 -5.02 -3.62
C THR A 127 3.45 -6.22 -3.05
N PRO A 128 3.53 -6.57 -1.75
CA PRO A 128 2.85 -7.75 -1.23
C PRO A 128 1.33 -7.69 -1.34
N SER A 129 0.72 -6.52 -1.08
CA SER A 129 -0.74 -6.34 -1.21
C SER A 129 -1.20 -6.45 -2.65
N THR A 130 -0.44 -5.86 -3.57
CA THR A 130 -0.75 -5.94 -5.00
C THR A 130 -0.61 -7.35 -5.53
N GLN A 131 0.42 -8.11 -5.11
CA GLN A 131 0.58 -9.52 -5.46
C GLN A 131 -0.62 -10.36 -5.01
N ALA A 132 -1.08 -10.16 -3.77
CA ALA A 132 -2.26 -10.86 -3.26
C ALA A 132 -3.52 -10.53 -4.05
N LEU A 133 -3.73 -9.25 -4.42
CA LEU A 133 -4.85 -8.83 -5.25
C LEU A 133 -4.81 -9.49 -6.63
N VAL A 134 -3.68 -9.40 -7.34
CA VAL A 134 -3.56 -9.94 -8.71
C VAL A 134 -3.79 -11.45 -8.75
N GLN A 135 -3.37 -12.17 -7.71
CA GLN A 135 -3.57 -13.62 -7.61
C GLN A 135 -5.01 -14.03 -7.30
N ASN A 136 -5.82 -13.17 -6.72
CA ASN A 136 -7.16 -13.52 -6.21
C ASN A 136 -8.30 -12.73 -6.87
N VAL A 137 -8.05 -11.58 -7.49
CA VAL A 137 -9.06 -10.68 -8.05
C VAL A 137 -8.92 -10.65 -9.57
N THR A 138 -9.87 -11.25 -10.30
CA THR A 138 -9.77 -11.45 -11.75
C THR A 138 -10.59 -10.45 -12.57
N ASP A 139 -11.73 -10.01 -12.05
CA ASP A 139 -12.71 -9.24 -12.83
C ASP A 139 -12.70 -7.73 -12.47
N THR A 140 -12.32 -7.39 -11.25
CA THR A 140 -12.28 -6.02 -10.77
C THR A 140 -11.01 -5.31 -11.27
N PRO A 141 -11.10 -4.08 -11.79
CA PRO A 141 -9.95 -3.24 -12.07
C PRO A 141 -9.04 -3.09 -10.85
N ILE A 142 -7.75 -3.29 -11.03
CA ILE A 142 -6.72 -3.11 -10.00
C ILE A 142 -5.81 -1.96 -10.40
N VAL A 143 -5.69 -0.98 -9.52
CA VAL A 143 -4.62 0.02 -9.57
C VAL A 143 -3.66 -0.27 -8.43
N PHE A 144 -2.37 -0.22 -8.71
CA PHE A 144 -1.36 -0.33 -7.67
C PHE A 144 -0.58 0.97 -7.49
N ALA A 145 -0.07 1.16 -6.28
CA ALA A 145 0.87 2.21 -5.95
C ALA A 145 1.92 1.67 -4.96
N ALA A 146 3.08 2.31 -4.88
CA ALA A 146 4.20 1.88 -4.03
C ALA A 146 4.62 0.42 -4.31
N VAL A 147 4.68 0.05 -5.59
CA VAL A 147 5.22 -1.22 -6.07
C VAL A 147 6.59 -0.96 -6.68
N THR A 148 7.60 -1.66 -6.20
CA THR A 148 8.99 -1.43 -6.58
C THR A 148 9.32 -1.96 -7.98
N ASP A 149 9.05 -3.24 -8.22
CA ASP A 149 9.23 -3.88 -9.53
C ASP A 149 8.05 -4.82 -9.81
N PRO A 150 7.05 -4.36 -10.57
CA PRO A 150 5.86 -5.17 -10.84
C PRO A 150 6.12 -6.34 -11.79
N ILE A 151 7.26 -6.34 -12.53
CA ILE A 151 7.66 -7.48 -13.38
C ILE A 151 8.28 -8.56 -12.51
N ALA A 152 9.29 -8.23 -11.70
CA ALA A 152 9.91 -9.18 -10.76
C ALA A 152 8.88 -9.74 -9.76
N ALA A 153 7.91 -8.93 -9.36
CA ALA A 153 6.81 -9.32 -8.48
C ALA A 153 5.69 -10.11 -9.19
N GLN A 154 5.79 -10.34 -10.51
CA GLN A 154 4.78 -11.04 -11.32
C GLN A 154 3.39 -10.40 -11.26
N ILE A 155 3.32 -9.09 -11.14
CA ILE A 155 2.08 -8.31 -11.13
C ILE A 155 1.66 -7.99 -12.57
N VAL A 156 2.61 -7.59 -13.41
CA VAL A 156 2.44 -7.34 -14.84
C VAL A 156 3.60 -7.96 -15.62
N THR A 157 3.43 -8.14 -16.92
CA THR A 157 4.50 -8.69 -17.81
C THR A 157 5.16 -7.62 -18.66
N ASP A 158 4.53 -6.46 -18.80
CA ASP A 158 5.01 -5.32 -19.61
C ASP A 158 4.54 -4.02 -18.95
N LEU A 159 5.44 -3.05 -18.82
CA LEU A 159 5.11 -1.76 -18.22
C LEU A 159 4.32 -0.84 -19.15
N GLN A 160 4.50 -0.97 -20.46
CA GLN A 160 3.81 -0.15 -21.45
C GLN A 160 2.41 -0.70 -21.80
N ASN A 161 2.26 -2.02 -21.75
CA ASN A 161 1.01 -2.72 -22.00
C ASN A 161 0.81 -3.79 -20.90
N PRO A 162 0.38 -3.40 -19.70
CA PRO A 162 0.30 -4.33 -18.57
C PRO A 162 -0.57 -5.55 -18.84
N GLY A 163 -1.61 -5.38 -19.64
CA GLY A 163 -2.60 -6.42 -19.94
C GLY A 163 -3.56 -6.70 -18.77
N GLY A 164 -4.57 -7.52 -19.03
CA GLY A 164 -5.52 -7.91 -17.99
C GLY A 164 -6.28 -6.75 -17.35
N ASN A 165 -6.47 -6.85 -16.04
CA ASN A 165 -7.22 -5.88 -15.23
C ASN A 165 -6.33 -5.01 -14.31
N VAL A 166 -5.02 -4.92 -14.56
CA VAL A 166 -4.04 -4.31 -13.66
C VAL A 166 -3.28 -3.18 -14.34
N THR A 167 -3.07 -2.08 -13.62
CA THR A 167 -2.13 -1.00 -13.94
C THR A 167 -1.75 -0.28 -12.65
N GLY A 168 -0.87 0.71 -12.70
CA GLY A 168 -0.53 1.49 -11.51
C GLY A 168 0.72 2.34 -11.65
N ALA A 169 1.33 2.65 -10.51
CA ALA A 169 2.53 3.46 -10.43
C ALA A 169 3.59 2.76 -9.57
N ILE A 170 4.83 2.71 -10.10
CA ILE A 170 6.00 2.16 -9.41
C ILE A 170 6.69 3.26 -8.60
N ASP A 171 7.18 2.89 -7.42
CA ASP A 171 7.88 3.79 -6.50
C ASP A 171 9.40 3.72 -6.61
N THR A 172 9.91 2.95 -7.54
CA THR A 172 11.34 2.79 -7.78
C THR A 172 11.73 3.47 -9.08
N ASN A 173 12.72 4.33 -8.99
CA ASN A 173 13.49 4.80 -10.12
C ASN A 173 14.95 4.44 -9.85
N PRO A 174 15.60 3.60 -10.68
CA PRO A 174 16.99 3.18 -10.48
C PRO A 174 17.98 4.35 -10.35
N GLU A 175 17.64 5.51 -10.91
CA GLU A 175 18.47 6.71 -10.79
C GLU A 175 18.57 7.22 -9.35
N ALA A 176 17.61 6.91 -8.49
CA ALA A 176 17.68 7.30 -7.08
C ALA A 176 18.88 6.66 -6.36
N ILE A 177 19.08 5.36 -6.51
CA ILE A 177 20.24 4.64 -5.94
C ILE A 177 21.55 5.08 -6.62
N LYS A 178 21.54 5.27 -7.95
CA LYS A 178 22.71 5.75 -8.69
C LYS A 178 23.14 7.17 -8.31
N GLN A 179 22.27 7.97 -7.70
CA GLN A 179 22.62 9.29 -7.17
C GLN A 179 22.97 9.21 -5.68
N LEU A 180 22.24 8.42 -4.88
CA LEU A 180 22.47 8.32 -3.45
C LEU A 180 23.82 7.66 -3.11
N VAL A 181 24.19 6.58 -3.79
CA VAL A 181 25.44 5.86 -3.51
C VAL A 181 26.68 6.71 -3.80
N PRO A 182 26.80 7.44 -4.93
CA PRO A 182 27.87 8.43 -5.11
C PRO A 182 27.87 9.53 -4.04
N PHE A 183 26.69 10.06 -3.67
CA PHE A 183 26.59 11.04 -2.58
C PHE A 183 27.18 10.50 -1.28
N ILE A 184 26.89 9.25 -0.92
CA ILE A 184 27.48 8.59 0.25
C ILE A 184 29.00 8.47 0.09
N ALA A 185 29.48 7.93 -1.02
CA ALA A 185 30.91 7.70 -1.23
C ALA A 185 31.75 8.99 -1.22
N ASP A 186 31.22 10.06 -1.82
CA ASP A 186 31.93 11.32 -1.98
C ASP A 186 31.93 12.15 -0.68
N ASN A 187 30.86 12.09 0.12
CA ASN A 187 30.73 12.88 1.34
C ASN A 187 31.11 12.12 2.63
N PHE A 188 31.17 10.79 2.57
CA PHE A 188 31.53 9.93 3.69
C PHE A 188 32.66 8.97 3.34
N PRO A 189 33.89 9.47 3.07
CA PRO A 189 35.00 8.67 2.56
C PRO A 189 35.45 7.56 3.51
N ASN A 190 35.06 7.62 4.78
CA ASN A 190 35.35 6.61 5.78
C ASN A 190 34.35 5.43 5.75
N VAL A 191 33.22 5.55 5.03
CA VAL A 191 32.26 4.47 4.86
C VAL A 191 32.85 3.43 3.90
N LYS A 192 33.13 2.24 4.42
CA LYS A 192 33.61 1.06 3.69
C LYS A 192 32.63 -0.09 3.72
N THR A 193 31.73 -0.08 4.71
CA THR A 193 30.69 -1.08 4.85
C THR A 193 29.38 -0.39 5.18
N VAL A 194 28.36 -0.63 4.36
CA VAL A 194 26.97 -0.23 4.60
C VAL A 194 26.22 -1.43 5.18
N GLY A 195 25.57 -1.26 6.32
CA GLY A 195 24.69 -2.24 6.95
C GLY A 195 23.26 -2.03 6.46
N MET A 196 22.61 -3.09 6.03
CA MET A 196 21.21 -3.09 5.59
C MET A 196 20.41 -4.08 6.41
N ILE A 197 19.37 -3.61 7.08
CA ILE A 197 18.33 -4.48 7.66
C ILE A 197 17.35 -4.83 6.53
N ILE A 198 16.96 -6.10 6.40
CA ILE A 198 16.20 -6.57 5.25
C ILE A 198 15.24 -7.70 5.62
N ASN A 199 14.01 -7.64 5.12
CA ASN A 199 13.09 -8.78 5.05
C ASN A 199 13.20 -9.45 3.67
N GLU A 200 13.95 -10.53 3.60
CA GLU A 200 14.14 -11.29 2.34
C GLU A 200 12.85 -11.98 1.84
N GLY A 201 11.77 -11.95 2.63
CA GLY A 201 10.45 -12.41 2.22
C GLY A 201 9.68 -11.41 1.33
N GLU A 202 10.15 -10.17 1.24
CA GLU A 202 9.56 -9.14 0.36
C GLU A 202 10.38 -9.01 -0.94
N THR A 203 9.75 -9.29 -2.09
CA THR A 203 10.40 -9.19 -3.42
C THR A 203 10.96 -7.78 -3.67
N ASN A 204 10.24 -6.73 -3.28
CA ASN A 204 10.70 -5.34 -3.37
C ASN A 204 12.01 -5.10 -2.61
N ALA A 205 12.12 -5.64 -1.40
CA ALA A 205 13.30 -5.49 -0.56
C ALA A 205 14.54 -6.15 -1.20
N VAL A 206 14.36 -7.37 -1.76
CA VAL A 206 15.43 -8.10 -2.44
C VAL A 206 15.91 -7.35 -3.69
N VAL A 207 14.99 -6.91 -4.55
CA VAL A 207 15.32 -6.12 -5.76
C VAL A 207 16.11 -4.86 -5.41
N MET A 208 15.66 -4.13 -4.39
CA MET A 208 16.35 -2.91 -3.93
C MET A 208 17.72 -3.20 -3.31
N ALA A 209 17.85 -4.29 -2.58
CA ALA A 209 19.12 -4.69 -1.99
C ALA A 209 20.15 -5.05 -3.07
N ASP A 210 19.73 -5.74 -4.12
CA ASP A 210 20.60 -6.10 -5.24
C ASP A 210 21.06 -4.86 -6.02
N MET A 211 20.14 -3.91 -6.29
CA MET A 211 20.48 -2.61 -6.89
C MET A 211 21.51 -1.84 -6.04
N ALA A 212 21.29 -1.78 -4.73
CA ALA A 212 22.19 -1.09 -3.82
C ALA A 212 23.56 -1.77 -3.75
N GLU A 213 23.61 -3.10 -3.70
CA GLU A 213 24.85 -3.87 -3.65
C GLU A 213 25.68 -3.67 -4.93
N GLU A 214 25.02 -3.62 -6.09
CA GLU A 214 25.68 -3.33 -7.35
C GLU A 214 26.37 -1.94 -7.35
N GLU A 215 25.62 -0.90 -6.97
CA GLU A 215 26.14 0.48 -6.97
C GLU A 215 27.22 0.69 -5.89
N LEU A 216 27.02 0.14 -4.68
CA LEU A 216 28.00 0.18 -3.59
C LEU A 216 29.33 -0.51 -4.01
N THR A 217 29.22 -1.67 -4.66
CA THR A 217 30.39 -2.42 -5.17
C THR A 217 31.19 -1.60 -6.16
N LYS A 218 30.58 -0.84 -7.07
CA LYS A 218 31.24 0.08 -8.00
C LYS A 218 32.06 1.16 -7.28
N LYS A 219 31.67 1.52 -6.06
CA LYS A 219 32.38 2.48 -5.20
C LYS A 219 33.35 1.82 -4.21
N GLY A 220 33.50 0.49 -4.25
CA GLY A 220 34.36 -0.26 -3.34
C GLY A 220 33.81 -0.32 -1.91
N ILE A 221 32.51 -0.14 -1.74
CA ILE A 221 31.80 -0.21 -0.46
C ILE A 221 31.10 -1.57 -0.37
N LYS A 222 31.24 -2.25 0.75
CA LYS A 222 30.62 -3.55 1.00
C LYS A 222 29.20 -3.37 1.55
N LEU A 223 28.24 -4.16 1.09
CA LEU A 223 26.93 -4.30 1.71
C LEU A 223 26.95 -5.46 2.71
N LEU A 224 26.48 -5.21 3.94
CA LEU A 224 26.33 -6.21 5.00
C LEU A 224 24.84 -6.31 5.36
N LYS A 225 24.20 -7.42 4.97
CA LYS A 225 22.77 -7.65 5.22
C LYS A 225 22.54 -8.24 6.62
N ALA A 226 21.53 -7.74 7.34
CA ALA A 226 21.02 -8.27 8.59
C ALA A 226 19.54 -8.65 8.39
N PRO A 227 19.22 -9.94 8.15
CA PRO A 227 17.87 -10.36 7.83
C PRO A 227 16.95 -10.29 9.06
N VAL A 228 15.67 -9.98 8.79
CA VAL A 228 14.58 -10.00 9.77
C VAL A 228 13.36 -10.71 9.17
N ALA A 229 12.56 -11.35 10.02
CA ALA A 229 11.33 -12.01 9.63
C ALA A 229 10.07 -11.27 10.13
N ASN A 230 10.22 -10.35 11.08
CA ASN A 230 9.14 -9.52 11.62
C ASN A 230 9.69 -8.20 12.17
N SER A 231 8.81 -7.21 12.35
CA SER A 231 9.19 -5.85 12.78
C SER A 231 9.80 -5.79 14.19
N SER A 232 9.53 -6.74 15.07
CA SER A 232 10.10 -6.77 16.42
C SER A 232 11.59 -7.12 16.43
N GLU A 233 12.12 -7.71 15.37
CA GLU A 233 13.53 -8.05 15.21
C GLU A 233 14.38 -6.89 14.69
N VAL A 234 13.75 -5.84 14.12
CA VAL A 234 14.44 -4.72 13.46
C VAL A 234 15.47 -4.04 14.37
N LYS A 235 15.12 -3.81 15.64
CA LYS A 235 16.05 -3.22 16.60
C LYS A 235 17.29 -4.09 16.83
N GLN A 236 17.09 -5.37 17.05
CA GLN A 236 18.18 -6.33 17.29
C GLN A 236 19.06 -6.46 16.03
N ALA A 237 18.47 -6.46 14.85
CA ALA A 237 19.21 -6.48 13.60
C ALA A 237 20.07 -5.22 13.43
N ALA A 238 19.54 -4.02 13.71
CA ALA A 238 20.32 -2.78 13.71
C ALA A 238 21.46 -2.83 14.72
N GLU A 239 21.20 -3.28 15.96
CA GLU A 239 22.23 -3.45 17.00
C GLU A 239 23.33 -4.43 16.57
N SER A 240 23.00 -5.48 15.83
CA SER A 240 23.96 -6.47 15.33
C SER A 240 24.95 -5.92 14.30
N LEU A 241 24.60 -4.82 13.64
CA LEU A 241 25.43 -4.12 12.66
C LEU A 241 26.39 -3.10 13.31
N VAL A 242 26.16 -2.73 14.57
CA VAL A 242 27.03 -1.76 15.29
C VAL A 242 28.46 -2.30 15.41
N GLY A 243 29.44 -1.47 15.01
CA GLY A 243 30.85 -1.83 14.95
C GLY A 243 31.23 -2.77 13.79
N ARG A 244 30.30 -3.11 12.92
CA ARG A 244 30.49 -3.92 11.71
C ARG A 244 30.17 -3.15 10.43
N ALA A 245 29.31 -2.14 10.53
CA ALA A 245 28.94 -1.23 9.45
C ALA A 245 29.31 0.21 9.83
N ASP A 246 29.74 0.99 8.84
CA ASP A 246 30.12 2.39 8.99
C ASP A 246 28.95 3.33 8.73
N ALA A 247 27.92 2.86 8.02
CA ALA A 247 26.66 3.55 7.77
C ALA A 247 25.52 2.52 7.70
N PHE A 248 24.28 2.95 7.98
CA PHE A 248 23.08 2.17 7.76
C PHE A 248 22.35 2.65 6.52
N PHE A 249 21.72 1.71 5.83
CA PHE A 249 20.81 1.97 4.70
C PHE A 249 19.61 1.03 4.78
N ILE A 250 18.41 1.57 4.58
CA ILE A 250 17.21 0.75 4.38
C ILE A 250 16.63 0.96 2.99
N ALA A 251 16.20 -0.14 2.42
CA ALA A 251 15.52 -0.20 1.14
C ALA A 251 14.02 0.13 1.28
N LEU A 252 13.27 0.05 0.19
CA LEU A 252 11.79 0.07 0.20
C LEU A 252 11.27 -1.29 0.70
N ASP A 253 11.52 -1.58 1.96
CA ASP A 253 11.14 -2.78 2.69
C ASP A 253 10.06 -2.39 3.70
N ASN A 254 8.83 -2.80 3.44
CA ASN A 254 7.68 -2.31 4.22
C ASN A 254 7.77 -2.68 5.71
N MET A 255 8.26 -3.89 5.99
CA MET A 255 8.42 -4.36 7.37
C MET A 255 9.51 -3.57 8.09
N VAL A 256 10.65 -3.35 7.44
CA VAL A 256 11.78 -2.61 8.02
C VAL A 256 11.43 -1.14 8.19
N VAL A 257 10.80 -0.50 7.20
CA VAL A 257 10.33 0.90 7.28
C VAL A 257 9.31 1.08 8.40
N SER A 258 8.43 0.11 8.65
CA SER A 258 7.50 0.18 9.79
C SER A 258 8.22 0.20 11.15
N GLY A 259 9.43 -0.36 11.23
CA GLY A 259 10.30 -0.37 12.40
C GLY A 259 11.41 0.70 12.39
N ALA A 260 11.38 1.64 11.47
CA ALA A 260 12.48 2.62 11.24
C ALA A 260 12.85 3.44 12.48
N ASP A 261 11.89 3.73 13.37
CA ASP A 261 12.15 4.46 14.62
C ASP A 261 13.22 3.77 15.49
N ALA A 262 13.20 2.44 15.53
CA ALA A 262 14.20 1.67 16.27
C ALA A 262 15.59 1.76 15.62
N ILE A 263 15.65 1.79 14.29
CA ILE A 263 16.93 1.97 13.56
C ILE A 263 17.47 3.37 13.78
N ILE A 264 16.62 4.39 13.67
CA ILE A 264 16.97 5.79 13.93
C ILE A 264 17.58 5.93 15.32
N GLN A 265 16.94 5.37 16.35
CA GLN A 265 17.45 5.41 17.71
C GLN A 265 18.85 4.77 17.83
N VAL A 266 19.03 3.55 17.31
CA VAL A 266 20.32 2.86 17.36
C VAL A 266 21.40 3.65 16.60
N ALA A 267 21.08 4.15 15.42
CA ALA A 267 22.00 4.89 14.58
C ALA A 267 22.44 6.23 15.22
N GLN A 268 21.51 6.96 15.82
CA GLN A 268 21.79 8.21 16.54
C GLN A 268 22.62 7.97 17.81
N ASP A 269 22.25 6.97 18.64
CA ASP A 269 22.99 6.60 19.86
C ASP A 269 24.45 6.21 19.57
N LYS A 270 24.69 5.61 18.40
CA LYS A 270 26.02 5.15 17.95
C LYS A 270 26.72 6.10 17.00
N LYS A 271 26.05 7.20 16.60
CA LYS A 271 26.53 8.16 15.61
C LYS A 271 26.90 7.52 14.29
N ILE A 272 26.05 6.59 13.82
CA ILE A 272 26.20 5.90 12.53
C ILE A 272 25.32 6.64 11.52
N PRO A 273 25.86 7.21 10.43
CA PRO A 273 25.07 7.82 9.37
C PRO A 273 23.97 6.86 8.87
N PHE A 274 22.74 7.34 8.77
CA PHE A 274 21.61 6.52 8.36
C PHE A 274 20.94 7.11 7.11
N PHE A 275 20.88 6.31 6.06
CA PHE A 275 20.28 6.61 4.76
C PHE A 275 19.04 5.76 4.51
N SER A 276 18.10 6.27 3.74
CA SER A 276 16.87 5.57 3.38
C SER A 276 16.61 5.64 1.88
N SER A 277 15.77 4.76 1.36
CA SER A 277 15.25 4.86 0.00
C SER A 277 13.97 5.69 -0.11
N ASP A 278 13.38 6.10 1.01
CA ASP A 278 12.16 6.90 1.04
C ASP A 278 12.32 8.21 1.81
N ARG A 279 11.56 9.23 1.38
CA ARG A 279 11.53 10.56 1.97
C ARG A 279 11.00 10.56 3.40
N ASP A 280 9.91 9.84 3.66
CA ASP A 280 9.20 9.92 4.94
C ASP A 280 10.06 9.39 6.09
N THR A 281 10.91 8.39 5.84
CA THR A 281 11.91 7.92 6.81
C THR A 281 12.97 8.99 7.08
N VAL A 282 13.34 9.80 6.08
CA VAL A 282 14.26 10.93 6.29
C VAL A 282 13.56 12.02 7.12
N GLU A 283 12.30 12.30 6.87
CA GLU A 283 11.50 13.23 7.69
C GLU A 283 11.37 12.77 9.14
N LYS A 284 11.28 11.45 9.38
CA LYS A 284 11.27 10.85 10.72
C LYS A 284 12.61 10.95 11.45
N GLY A 285 13.74 10.98 10.73
CA GLY A 285 15.03 11.12 11.39
C GLY A 285 16.22 10.44 10.74
N ALA A 286 16.08 9.74 9.61
CA ALA A 286 17.23 9.36 8.80
C ALA A 286 17.91 10.62 8.23
N PHE A 287 19.16 10.50 7.78
CA PHE A 287 19.93 11.67 7.33
C PHE A 287 19.58 12.08 5.90
N ALA A 288 19.55 11.14 4.97
CA ALA A 288 19.37 11.49 3.55
C ALA A 288 18.76 10.37 2.73
N THR A 289 18.13 10.79 1.64
CA THR A 289 17.67 9.95 0.53
C THR A 289 17.78 10.72 -0.79
N VAL A 290 17.64 10.01 -1.91
CA VAL A 290 17.23 10.57 -3.20
C VAL A 290 15.86 9.99 -3.51
N GLY A 291 14.86 10.85 -3.70
CA GLY A 291 13.49 10.37 -3.83
C GLY A 291 12.48 11.48 -4.18
N PHE A 292 11.25 11.23 -3.83
CA PHE A 292 10.07 12.06 -4.15
C PHE A 292 9.05 12.01 -2.99
N LYS A 293 7.95 12.73 -3.12
CA LYS A 293 6.84 12.70 -2.16
C LYS A 293 5.87 11.55 -2.48
N TYR A 294 5.66 10.65 -1.53
CA TYR A 294 4.71 9.53 -1.67
C TYR A 294 3.25 9.99 -1.84
N TYR A 295 2.91 11.16 -1.31
CA TYR A 295 1.61 11.78 -1.59
C TYR A 295 1.39 12.03 -3.09
N ASP A 296 2.38 12.63 -3.77
CA ASP A 296 2.28 12.93 -5.21
C ASP A 296 2.24 11.64 -6.05
N HIS A 297 2.96 10.61 -5.59
CA HIS A 297 2.93 9.27 -6.17
C HIS A 297 1.52 8.65 -6.07
N GLY A 298 0.93 8.67 -4.89
CA GLY A 298 -0.45 8.22 -4.67
C GLY A 298 -1.45 9.02 -5.49
N TYR A 299 -1.26 10.35 -5.59
CA TYR A 299 -2.11 11.22 -6.40
C TYR A 299 -2.08 10.83 -7.89
N GLN A 300 -0.93 10.46 -8.44
CA GLN A 300 -0.83 9.92 -9.81
C GLN A 300 -1.66 8.65 -9.98
N ALA A 301 -1.53 7.69 -9.07
CA ALA A 301 -2.31 6.45 -9.09
C ALA A 301 -3.82 6.73 -8.97
N GLY A 302 -4.20 7.71 -8.15
CA GLY A 302 -5.59 8.15 -8.00
C GLY A 302 -6.17 8.75 -9.27
N LYS A 303 -5.38 9.48 -10.06
CA LYS A 303 -5.80 9.96 -11.39
C LYS A 303 -6.06 8.81 -12.36
N MET A 304 -5.23 7.76 -12.33
CA MET A 304 -5.46 6.55 -13.12
C MET A 304 -6.78 5.87 -12.71
N ALA A 305 -7.02 5.76 -11.41
CA ALA A 305 -8.26 5.20 -10.87
C ALA A 305 -9.50 6.02 -11.28
N ALA A 306 -9.42 7.34 -11.25
CA ALA A 306 -10.49 8.23 -11.73
C ALA A 306 -10.79 8.03 -13.22
N ASP A 307 -9.76 7.87 -14.05
CA ASP A 307 -9.91 7.58 -15.47
C ASP A 307 -10.62 6.24 -15.73
N ILE A 308 -10.31 5.21 -14.93
CA ILE A 308 -10.97 3.90 -15.01
C ILE A 308 -12.44 4.04 -14.59
N LEU A 309 -12.72 4.65 -13.45
CA LEU A 309 -14.07 4.72 -12.87
C LEU A 309 -15.01 5.63 -13.68
N LEU A 310 -14.53 6.78 -14.11
CA LEU A 310 -15.36 7.82 -14.76
C LEU A 310 -15.33 7.72 -16.28
N ASN A 311 -14.19 7.39 -16.87
CA ASN A 311 -13.98 7.41 -18.32
C ASN A 311 -13.98 5.99 -18.94
N GLY A 312 -14.08 4.95 -18.11
CA GLY A 312 -14.11 3.55 -18.57
C GLY A 312 -12.81 3.09 -19.23
N LYS A 313 -11.67 3.71 -18.89
CA LYS A 313 -10.38 3.23 -19.38
C LYS A 313 -10.09 1.84 -18.84
N LYS A 314 -9.45 1.01 -19.64
CA LYS A 314 -9.10 -0.35 -19.26
C LYS A 314 -7.70 -0.36 -18.64
N PRO A 315 -7.51 -0.90 -17.42
CA PRO A 315 -6.21 -0.95 -16.77
C PRO A 315 -5.11 -1.52 -17.65
N GLY A 316 -5.35 -2.66 -18.30
CA GLY A 316 -4.37 -3.32 -19.14
C GLY A 316 -3.91 -2.57 -20.40
N GLU A 317 -4.59 -1.48 -20.77
CA GLU A 317 -4.23 -0.58 -21.87
C GLU A 317 -3.56 0.72 -21.37
N MET A 318 -3.40 0.88 -20.05
CA MET A 318 -2.81 2.05 -19.42
C MET A 318 -1.37 1.74 -19.00
N PRO A 319 -0.35 2.43 -19.55
CA PRO A 319 1.03 2.22 -19.12
C PRO A 319 1.22 2.40 -17.62
N VAL A 320 2.09 1.59 -17.03
CA VAL A 320 2.55 1.77 -15.65
C VAL A 320 3.37 3.04 -15.57
N LEU A 321 3.09 3.88 -14.57
CA LEU A 321 3.78 5.14 -14.36
C LEU A 321 4.99 4.97 -13.43
N MET A 322 6.01 5.79 -13.62
CA MET A 322 7.18 5.91 -12.77
C MET A 322 7.39 7.38 -12.42
N GLN A 323 7.87 7.65 -11.20
CA GLN A 323 8.28 9.00 -10.81
C GLN A 323 9.59 9.37 -11.51
N GLU A 324 9.54 10.43 -12.33
CA GLU A 324 10.72 10.90 -13.07
C GLU A 324 11.50 11.98 -12.31
N LYS A 325 10.78 12.79 -11.52
CA LYS A 325 11.40 13.89 -10.76
C LYS A 325 11.90 13.38 -9.42
N LEU A 326 13.22 13.25 -9.32
CA LEU A 326 13.95 12.89 -8.12
C LEU A 326 14.76 14.09 -7.63
N ASP A 327 14.95 14.18 -6.31
CA ASP A 327 15.88 15.13 -5.70
C ASP A 327 16.58 14.51 -4.50
N LEU A 328 17.74 15.06 -4.15
CA LEU A 328 18.41 14.77 -2.88
C LEU A 328 17.64 15.46 -1.75
N ILE A 329 17.36 14.71 -0.69
CA ILE A 329 16.64 15.17 0.49
C ILE A 329 17.58 15.01 1.68
N LEU A 330 17.80 16.08 2.43
CA LEU A 330 18.69 16.09 3.59
C LEU A 330 17.93 16.51 4.85
N ASN A 331 18.07 15.76 5.91
CA ASN A 331 17.54 16.14 7.23
C ASN A 331 18.62 16.86 8.05
N LEU A 332 18.58 18.20 8.00
CA LEU A 332 19.51 19.07 8.70
C LEU A 332 19.33 19.00 10.21
N LYS A 333 18.10 18.75 10.68
CA LYS A 333 17.78 18.59 12.10
C LYS A 333 18.37 17.30 12.67
N ALA A 334 18.34 16.21 11.91
CA ALA A 334 18.87 14.92 12.34
C ALA A 334 20.39 14.81 12.23
N ALA A 335 21.03 15.53 11.31
CA ALA A 335 22.46 15.46 11.02
C ALA A 335 23.38 15.54 12.25
N PRO A 336 23.17 16.47 13.22
CA PRO A 336 24.02 16.56 14.41
C PRO A 336 23.96 15.30 15.28
N SER A 337 22.83 14.60 15.33
CA SER A 337 22.68 13.35 16.11
C SER A 337 23.57 12.23 15.60
N TYR A 338 23.89 12.25 14.30
CA TYR A 338 24.84 11.33 13.67
C TYR A 338 26.29 11.84 13.70
N GLY A 339 26.53 13.06 14.21
CA GLY A 339 27.82 13.71 14.15
C GLY A 339 28.20 14.17 12.73
N ILE A 340 27.21 14.49 11.92
CA ILE A 340 27.39 14.91 10.53
C ILE A 340 27.40 16.45 10.48
N ASP A 341 28.49 17.00 9.95
CA ASP A 341 28.60 18.42 9.60
C ASP A 341 28.15 18.60 8.15
N VAL A 342 26.92 19.13 7.95
CA VAL A 342 26.37 19.35 6.62
C VAL A 342 27.05 20.51 5.93
N THR A 343 27.85 20.24 4.91
CA THR A 343 28.60 21.24 4.16
C THR A 343 27.71 22.02 3.20
N ASP A 344 28.18 23.20 2.75
CA ASP A 344 27.49 23.99 1.72
C ASP A 344 27.44 23.21 0.38
N ALA A 345 28.43 22.37 0.10
CA ALA A 345 28.42 21.51 -1.07
C ALA A 345 27.27 20.49 -1.04
N MET A 346 27.03 19.84 0.11
CA MET A 346 25.90 18.94 0.31
C MET A 346 24.56 19.67 0.08
N LYS A 347 24.39 20.86 0.68
CA LYS A 347 23.17 21.66 0.51
C LYS A 347 22.95 22.09 -0.94
N SER A 348 24.03 22.47 -1.63
CA SER A 348 23.97 22.91 -3.04
C SER A 348 23.66 21.78 -4.01
N ALA A 349 23.82 20.51 -3.61
CA ALA A 349 23.44 19.34 -4.41
C ALA A 349 21.91 19.11 -4.38
N VAL A 350 21.17 19.70 -3.43
CA VAL A 350 19.71 19.67 -3.35
C VAL A 350 19.15 20.68 -4.33
N GLN A 351 18.30 20.23 -5.26
CA GLN A 351 17.74 21.09 -6.31
C GLN A 351 16.65 22.01 -5.76
N ASP A 352 15.70 21.45 -5.01
CA ASP A 352 14.66 22.21 -4.32
C ASP A 352 14.97 22.31 -2.83
N GLN A 353 15.82 23.29 -2.48
CA GLN A 353 16.27 23.47 -1.10
C GLN A 353 15.14 23.86 -0.14
N GLN A 354 14.08 24.49 -0.64
CA GLN A 354 12.95 24.87 0.20
C GLN A 354 12.14 23.64 0.66
N GLU A 355 12.00 22.66 -0.21
CA GLU A 355 11.22 21.44 0.04
C GLU A 355 12.06 20.32 0.66
N ASN A 356 13.35 20.23 0.30
CA ASN A 356 14.17 19.03 0.50
C ASN A 356 15.34 19.21 1.49
N LEU A 357 15.52 20.42 2.06
CA LEU A 357 16.32 20.64 3.26
C LEU A 357 15.39 20.66 4.48
N ILE A 358 15.23 19.51 5.15
CA ILE A 358 14.35 19.33 6.32
C ILE A 358 15.03 19.99 7.53
N GLN A 359 14.35 21.00 8.13
CA GLN A 359 14.84 21.81 9.24
C GLN A 359 14.21 21.45 10.58
#